data_a9d507e9ffc15fd61bcd5351a3553338
#
_entry.id   a9d507e9ffc15fd61bcd5351a3553338
#
_cell.length_a   1.000
_cell.length_b   1.000
_cell.length_c   1.000
_cell.angle_alpha   90.00
_cell.angle_beta   90.00
_cell.angle_gamma   90.00
#
_symmetry.space_group_name_H-M   'P 1'
#
loop_
_entity.id
_entity.type
_entity.pdbx_description
1 polymer ?
#
loop_
_entity_poly.entity_id
_entity_poly.type
_entity_poly.pdbx_seq_one_letter_code
_entity_poly.pdbx_strand_id
1 'polypeptide(L)' 'MTRREMKKLDTRIKTIKKAAEELKALSGGMQAVDRNVVRILASVKMLEINVTDLLL' A
#
# COMPACT_ATOMS: atom_id res chain seq x y z
N MET A 1 -10.63 -7.01 -17.08
CA MET A 1 -10.58 -7.41 -15.67
C MET A 1 -11.96 -7.24 -15.05
N THR A 2 -12.44 -8.25 -14.36
CA THR A 2 -13.75 -8.20 -13.72
C THR A 2 -13.71 -7.40 -12.42
N ARG A 3 -14.88 -6.94 -11.95
CA ARG A 3 -15.00 -6.27 -10.67
C ARG A 3 -14.49 -7.16 -9.52
N ARG A 4 -14.77 -8.46 -9.61
CA ARG A 4 -14.31 -9.43 -8.60
C ARG A 4 -12.79 -9.51 -8.52
N GLU A 5 -12.13 -9.49 -9.67
CA GLU A 5 -10.67 -9.47 -9.74
C GLU A 5 -10.11 -8.16 -9.20
N MET A 6 -10.75 -7.03 -9.51
CA MET A 6 -10.36 -5.73 -8.96
C MET A 6 -10.48 -5.69 -7.44
N LYS A 7 -11.51 -6.31 -6.87
CA LYS A 7 -11.65 -6.41 -5.42
C LYS A 7 -10.52 -7.20 -4.79
N LYS A 8 -10.06 -8.25 -5.45
CA LYS A 8 -8.91 -9.03 -4.97
C LYS A 8 -7.64 -8.19 -4.98
N LEU A 9 -7.42 -7.40 -6.02
CA LEU A 9 -6.31 -6.47 -6.08
C LEU A 9 -6.39 -5.45 -4.94
N ASP A 10 -7.56 -4.89 -4.71
CA ASP A 10 -7.79 -3.93 -3.63
C ASP A 10 -7.44 -4.50 -2.27
N THR A 11 -7.86 -5.73 -2.00
CA THR A 11 -7.55 -6.43 -0.75
C THR A 11 -6.04 -6.57 -0.57
N ARG A 12 -5.32 -6.93 -1.62
CA ARG A 12 -3.85 -7.05 -1.58
C ARG A 12 -3.18 -5.71 -1.39
N ILE A 13 -3.68 -4.66 -2.01
CA ILE A 13 -3.17 -3.30 -1.83
C ILE A 13 -3.29 -2.88 -0.36
N LYS A 14 -4.43 -3.15 0.26
CA LYS A 14 -4.64 -2.85 1.69
C LYS A 14 -3.67 -3.62 2.58
N THR A 15 -3.38 -4.87 2.24
CA THR A 15 -2.41 -5.69 2.97
C THR A 15 -1.01 -5.10 2.88
N ILE A 16 -0.59 -4.67 1.70
CA ILE A 16 0.71 -4.03 1.49
C ILE A 16 0.79 -2.74 2.31
N LYS A 17 -0.24 -1.92 2.25
CA LYS A 17 -0.29 -0.66 2.98
C LYS A 17 -0.13 -0.88 4.48
N LYS A 18 -0.88 -1.83 5.02
CA LYS A 18 -0.83 -2.16 6.44
C LYS A 18 0.57 -2.65 6.85
N ALA A 19 1.16 -3.54 6.05
CA ALA A 19 2.49 -4.05 6.32
C ALA A 19 3.54 -2.95 6.30
N ALA A 20 3.44 -2.03 5.35
CA ALA A 20 4.36 -0.89 5.26
C ALA A 20 4.23 0.04 6.47
N GLU A 21 3.02 0.31 6.91
CA GLU A 21 2.77 1.13 8.10
C GLU A 21 3.30 0.47 9.35
N GLU A 22 3.13 -0.84 9.50
CA GLU A 22 3.66 -1.60 10.61
C GLU A 22 5.19 -1.60 10.60
N LEU A 23 5.79 -1.75 9.43
CA LEU A 23 7.24 -1.70 9.27
C LEU A 23 7.80 -0.35 9.73
N LYS A 24 7.13 0.74 9.36
CA LYS A 24 7.52 2.07 9.80
C LYS A 24 7.46 2.20 11.32
N ALA A 25 6.39 1.70 11.92
CA ALA A 25 6.23 1.74 13.37
C ALA A 25 7.32 0.94 14.09
N LEU A 26 7.76 -0.17 13.52
CA LEU A 26 8.78 -1.04 14.11
C LEU A 26 10.19 -0.55 13.85
N SER A 27 10.41 0.34 12.90
CA SER A 27 11.75 0.74 12.47
C SER A 27 12.54 1.48 13.54
N GLY A 28 11.86 2.06 14.51
CA GLY A 28 12.51 2.78 15.60
C GLY A 28 13.33 3.99 15.12
N GLY A 29 12.96 4.58 14.02
CA GLY A 29 13.66 5.73 13.46
C GLY A 29 14.85 5.37 12.55
N MET A 30 14.97 4.11 12.14
CA MET A 30 16.00 3.73 11.17
C MET A 30 15.74 4.41 9.84
N GLN A 31 16.60 5.38 9.46
CA GLN A 31 16.39 6.22 8.29
C GLN A 31 16.24 5.44 6.98
N ALA A 32 17.05 4.40 6.79
CA ALA A 32 16.97 3.61 5.56
C ALA A 32 15.60 2.94 5.42
N VAL A 33 15.05 2.43 6.50
CA VAL A 33 13.71 1.81 6.50
C VAL A 33 12.65 2.89 6.27
N ASP A 34 12.72 4.00 7.01
CA ASP A 34 11.74 5.07 6.89
C ASP A 34 11.68 5.64 5.48
N ARG A 35 12.82 5.85 4.83
CA ARG A 35 12.87 6.35 3.44
C ARG A 35 12.22 5.38 2.47
N ASN A 36 12.52 4.09 2.61
CA ASN A 36 11.95 3.08 1.73
C ASN A 36 10.45 2.90 1.98
N VAL A 37 10.01 2.98 3.22
CA VAL A 37 8.58 2.90 3.54
C VAL A 37 7.82 4.08 2.91
N VAL A 38 8.38 5.29 2.94
CA VAL A 38 7.77 6.44 2.28
C VAL A 38 7.57 6.16 0.79
N ARG A 39 8.56 5.56 0.13
CA ARG A 39 8.46 5.18 -1.29
C ARG A 39 7.40 4.10 -1.52
N ILE A 40 7.36 3.11 -0.65
CA ILE A 40 6.36 2.05 -0.73
C ILE A 40 4.96 2.64 -0.59
N LEU A 41 4.74 3.52 0.39
CA LEU A 41 3.43 4.14 0.61
C LEU A 41 3.05 5.07 -0.53
N ALA A 42 4.01 5.76 -1.16
CA ALA A 42 3.74 6.54 -2.36
C ALA A 42 3.29 5.66 -3.52
N SER A 43 3.94 4.51 -3.70
CA SER A 43 3.53 3.52 -4.71
C SER A 43 2.15 2.94 -4.40
N VAL A 44 1.88 2.65 -3.13
CA VAL A 44 0.55 2.19 -2.69
C VAL A 44 -0.51 3.24 -3.02
N LYS A 45 -0.21 4.51 -2.84
CA LYS A 45 -1.15 5.59 -3.19
C LYS A 45 -1.52 5.55 -4.67
N MET A 46 -0.54 5.31 -5.53
CA MET A 46 -0.80 5.17 -6.96
C MET A 46 -1.67 3.94 -7.26
N LEU A 47 -1.45 2.84 -6.56
CA LEU A 47 -2.29 1.64 -6.69
C LEU A 47 -3.73 1.93 -6.24
N GLU A 48 -3.90 2.68 -5.16
CA GLU A 48 -5.23 3.08 -4.68
C GLU A 48 -5.96 3.92 -5.73
N ILE A 49 -5.27 4.87 -6.34
CA ILE A 49 -5.84 5.69 -7.41
C ILE A 49 -6.26 4.83 -8.60
N ASN A 50 -5.43 3.87 -8.96
CA ASN A 50 -5.65 3.05 -10.16
C ASN A 50 -6.66 1.91 -9.96
N VAL A 51 -6.86 1.45 -8.74
CA VAL A 51 -7.71 0.29 -8.46
C VAL A 51 -8.81 0.63 -7.45
N THR A 52 -8.42 1.00 -6.24
CA THR A 52 -9.36 1.21 -5.13
C THR A 52 -10.41 2.27 -5.46
N ASP A 53 -9.98 3.39 -5.99
CA ASP A 53 -10.88 4.51 -6.30
C ASP A 53 -11.87 4.15 -7.43
N LEU A 54 -11.50 3.23 -8.31
CA LEU A 54 -12.40 2.76 -9.36
C LEU A 54 -13.51 1.84 -8.83
N LEU A 55 -13.34 1.29 -7.62
CA LEU A 55 -14.34 0.43 -6.99
C LEU A 55 -15.37 1.22 -6.20
N LEU A 56 -15.11 2.47 -5.93
CA LEU A 56 -16.04 3.36 -5.22
C LEU A 56 -17.17 3.88 -6.16
#